data_a671934f12c12580c2d829ad631083a0
#
_entry.id   a671934f12c12580c2d829ad631083a0
#
_cell.length_a   1.000
_cell.length_b   1.000
_cell.length_c   1.000
_cell.angle_alpha   90.00
_cell.angle_beta   90.00
_cell.angle_gamma   90.00
#
_symmetry.space_group_name_H-M   'P 1'
#
loop_
_entity.id
_entity.type
_entity.pdbx_description
1 polymer ?
#
loop_
_entity_poly.entity_id
_entity_poly.type
_entity_poly.pdbx_seq_one_letter_code
_entity_poly.pdbx_strand_id
1 'polypeptide(L)'
;MIDYAKYPDGERFYSGAERKKSIIVNGNAYLVKFQKNSRDGLRYNHVSEFLGSHIFSMLGIETQETDLGLYNGENIVAIKDFLGEDEVFVPFNGVGDSSLEQDKEKYQYSYEDIIEMLKDNVKLTDVEQTIDLFWDMFVIDALIANFDRHGSN
;
A
#
# COMPACT_ATOMS: atom_id res chain seq x y z
N MET A 1 -5.15 -5.96 -22.92
CA MET A 1 -4.67 -6.17 -21.54
C MET A 1 -3.26 -6.71 -21.65
N ILE A 2 -2.32 -6.21 -20.86
CA ILE A 2 -0.90 -6.60 -20.91
C ILE A 2 -0.73 -7.95 -20.19
N ASP A 3 0.03 -8.88 -20.80
CA ASP A 3 0.50 -10.09 -20.11
C ASP A 3 1.87 -9.81 -19.49
N TYR A 4 1.91 -9.78 -18.17
CA TYR A 4 3.11 -9.49 -17.39
C TYR A 4 4.03 -10.71 -17.20
N ALA A 5 3.58 -11.93 -17.57
CA ALA A 5 4.42 -13.12 -17.51
C ALA A 5 5.63 -13.09 -18.47
N LYS A 6 5.63 -12.19 -19.45
CA LYS A 6 6.75 -11.97 -20.38
C LYS A 6 7.96 -11.26 -19.76
N TYR A 7 7.78 -10.63 -18.60
CA TYR A 7 8.84 -9.88 -17.93
C TYR A 7 9.60 -10.77 -16.96
N PRO A 8 10.91 -10.53 -16.79
CA PRO A 8 11.74 -11.34 -15.90
C PRO A 8 11.33 -11.14 -14.43
N ASP A 9 11.61 -12.15 -13.63
CA ASP A 9 11.42 -12.11 -12.19
C ASP A 9 12.33 -11.06 -11.55
N GLY A 10 11.79 -10.33 -10.55
CA GLY A 10 12.53 -9.40 -9.74
C GLY A 10 13.01 -10.05 -8.44
N GLU A 11 14.00 -9.45 -7.81
CA GLU A 11 14.60 -9.93 -6.56
C GLU A 11 13.96 -9.33 -5.31
N ARG A 12 13.10 -8.28 -5.46
CA ARG A 12 12.49 -7.63 -4.30
C ARG A 12 11.51 -8.55 -3.59
N PHE A 13 11.63 -8.59 -2.27
CA PHE A 13 10.73 -9.33 -1.40
C PHE A 13 9.66 -8.40 -0.84
N TYR A 14 8.39 -8.78 -0.99
CA TYR A 14 7.25 -8.06 -0.43
C TYR A 14 6.58 -8.90 0.64
N SER A 15 6.47 -8.39 1.86
CA SER A 15 5.84 -9.04 3.00
C SER A 15 4.32 -9.21 2.84
N GLY A 16 3.70 -10.05 3.69
CA GLY A 16 2.25 -10.28 3.75
C GLY A 16 1.81 -11.61 3.13
N ALA A 17 0.63 -12.07 3.52
CA ALA A 17 0.13 -13.43 3.27
C ALA A 17 -0.44 -13.65 1.85
N GLU A 18 -0.68 -12.61 1.08
CA GLU A 18 -1.28 -12.72 -0.25
C GLU A 18 -0.29 -13.28 -1.26
N ARG A 19 -0.82 -14.03 -2.25
CA ARG A 19 -0.01 -14.50 -3.39
C ARG A 19 0.44 -13.31 -4.22
N LYS A 20 1.74 -13.13 -4.32
CA LYS A 20 2.38 -12.01 -5.00
C LYS A 20 3.69 -12.43 -5.65
N LYS A 21 4.20 -11.60 -6.55
CA LYS A 21 5.45 -11.82 -7.25
C LYS A 21 6.15 -10.50 -7.55
N SER A 22 7.48 -10.48 -7.53
CA SER A 22 8.28 -9.38 -8.05
C SER A 22 8.64 -9.64 -9.50
N ILE A 23 8.53 -8.61 -10.35
CA ILE A 23 8.97 -8.63 -11.75
C ILE A 23 9.69 -7.32 -12.09
N ILE A 24 10.47 -7.33 -13.18
CA ILE A 24 11.13 -6.14 -13.70
C ILE A 24 10.50 -5.75 -15.03
N VAL A 25 9.88 -4.57 -15.08
CA VAL A 25 9.28 -4.00 -16.30
C VAL A 25 10.09 -2.78 -16.73
N ASN A 26 10.76 -2.85 -17.86
CA ASN A 26 11.57 -1.76 -18.41
C ASN A 26 12.58 -1.18 -17.39
N GLY A 27 13.20 -2.03 -16.59
CA GLY A 27 14.19 -1.64 -15.58
C GLY A 27 13.60 -1.22 -14.22
N ASN A 28 12.29 -1.13 -14.08
CA ASN A 28 11.63 -0.80 -12.81
C ASN A 28 11.08 -2.07 -12.14
N ALA A 29 11.17 -2.13 -10.82
CA ALA A 29 10.56 -3.20 -10.05
C ALA A 29 9.04 -3.01 -9.97
N TYR A 30 8.32 -4.10 -10.07
CA TYR A 30 6.86 -4.16 -9.91
C TYR A 30 6.48 -5.28 -8.96
N LEU A 31 5.51 -5.00 -8.10
CA LEU A 31 4.78 -5.98 -7.32
C LEU A 31 3.54 -6.42 -8.12
N VAL A 32 3.44 -7.71 -8.40
CA VAL A 32 2.24 -8.32 -9.00
C VAL A 32 1.42 -8.97 -7.89
N LYS A 33 0.16 -8.58 -7.73
CA LYS A 33 -0.81 -9.23 -6.85
C LYS A 33 -1.87 -9.94 -7.67
N PHE A 34 -2.14 -11.19 -7.31
CA PHE A 34 -3.07 -12.04 -8.02
C PHE A 34 -4.49 -11.89 -7.52
N GLN A 35 -5.47 -12.10 -8.41
CA GLN A 35 -6.87 -12.22 -8.01
C GLN A 35 -7.03 -13.31 -6.96
N LYS A 36 -7.71 -12.98 -5.87
CA LYS A 36 -8.00 -13.95 -4.81
C LYS A 36 -9.15 -14.87 -5.21
N ASN A 37 -8.99 -16.14 -4.87
CA ASN A 37 -10.07 -17.12 -4.86
C ASN A 37 -10.38 -17.45 -3.39
N SER A 38 -11.61 -17.20 -2.95
CA SER A 38 -12.08 -17.48 -1.60
C SER A 38 -13.17 -18.55 -1.64
N ARG A 39 -13.60 -19.02 -0.47
CA ARG A 39 -14.70 -19.99 -0.36
C ARG A 39 -16.00 -19.50 -1.02
N ASP A 40 -16.20 -18.18 -1.05
CA ASP A 40 -17.38 -17.53 -1.63
C ASP A 40 -17.20 -17.16 -3.12
N GLY A 41 -16.11 -17.61 -3.75
CA GLY A 41 -15.80 -17.38 -5.15
C GLY A 41 -14.65 -16.38 -5.39
N LEU A 42 -14.51 -15.95 -6.64
CA LEU A 42 -13.49 -15.00 -7.07
C LEU A 42 -13.75 -13.63 -6.47
N ARG A 43 -12.71 -13.02 -5.91
CA ARG A 43 -12.74 -11.64 -5.39
C ARG A 43 -12.13 -10.68 -6.39
N TYR A 44 -12.58 -9.44 -6.37
CA TYR A 44 -12.08 -8.37 -7.24
C TYR A 44 -11.01 -7.50 -6.56
N ASN A 45 -10.23 -8.07 -5.65
CA ASN A 45 -9.18 -7.38 -4.91
C ASN A 45 -8.20 -6.60 -5.82
N HIS A 46 -7.78 -7.20 -6.94
CA HIS A 46 -6.93 -6.54 -7.94
C HIS A 46 -7.60 -5.30 -8.55
N VAL A 47 -8.92 -5.35 -8.82
CA VAL A 47 -9.67 -4.19 -9.32
C VAL A 47 -9.84 -3.13 -8.23
N SER A 48 -10.08 -3.52 -6.98
CA SER A 48 -10.20 -2.59 -5.85
C SER A 48 -8.90 -1.82 -5.63
N GLU A 49 -7.74 -2.46 -5.69
CA GLU A 49 -6.44 -1.78 -5.60
C GLU A 49 -6.21 -0.81 -6.77
N PHE A 50 -6.52 -1.24 -7.98
CA PHE A 50 -6.44 -0.37 -9.16
C PHE A 50 -7.33 0.86 -9.03
N LEU A 51 -8.62 0.67 -8.70
CA LEU A 51 -9.55 1.79 -8.54
C LEU A 51 -9.16 2.70 -7.39
N GLY A 52 -8.75 2.14 -6.25
CA GLY A 52 -8.31 2.91 -5.10
C GLY A 52 -7.16 3.86 -5.45
N SER A 53 -6.06 3.34 -6.01
CA SER A 53 -4.92 4.17 -6.41
C SER A 53 -5.29 5.25 -7.42
N HIS A 54 -6.14 4.94 -8.39
CA HIS A 54 -6.58 5.91 -9.40
C HIS A 54 -7.46 7.02 -8.80
N ILE A 55 -8.33 6.71 -7.83
CA ILE A 55 -9.13 7.73 -7.12
C ILE A 55 -8.23 8.68 -6.36
N PHE A 56 -7.25 8.18 -5.61
CA PHE A 56 -6.26 9.02 -4.93
C PHE A 56 -5.52 9.93 -5.92
N SER A 57 -5.01 9.37 -7.01
CA SER A 57 -4.32 10.12 -8.06
C SER A 57 -5.20 11.20 -8.70
N MET A 58 -6.48 10.90 -8.99
CA MET A 58 -7.42 11.88 -9.55
C MET A 58 -7.70 13.05 -8.60
N LEU A 59 -7.56 12.85 -7.29
CA LEU A 59 -7.69 13.88 -6.26
C LEU A 59 -6.37 14.63 -6.01
N GLY A 60 -5.31 14.34 -6.78
CA GLY A 60 -4.02 15.01 -6.68
C GLY A 60 -3.13 14.50 -5.56
N ILE A 61 -3.47 13.36 -4.95
CA ILE A 61 -2.64 12.73 -3.93
C ILE A 61 -1.70 11.75 -4.58
N GLU A 62 -0.42 11.85 -4.24
CA GLU A 62 0.60 10.92 -4.72
C GLU A 62 0.31 9.51 -4.22
N THR A 63 0.31 8.54 -5.13
CA THR A 63 0.00 7.16 -4.85
C THR A 63 0.74 6.22 -5.78
N GLN A 64 0.69 4.92 -5.50
CA GLN A 64 1.29 3.89 -6.33
C GLN A 64 0.70 3.88 -7.74
N GLU A 65 1.55 3.83 -8.76
CA GLU A 65 1.13 3.56 -10.14
C GLU A 65 0.69 2.10 -10.25
N THR A 66 -0.54 1.89 -10.73
CA THR A 66 -1.12 0.54 -10.87
C THR A 66 -1.69 0.31 -12.25
N ASP A 67 -1.56 -0.94 -12.74
CA ASP A 67 -2.14 -1.41 -13.99
C ASP A 67 -2.86 -2.75 -13.80
N LEU A 68 -4.00 -2.92 -14.48
CA LEU A 68 -4.66 -4.21 -14.60
C LEU A 68 -4.06 -5.03 -15.73
N GLY A 69 -3.78 -6.29 -15.47
CA GLY A 69 -3.17 -7.17 -16.45
C GLY A 69 -3.46 -8.65 -16.24
N LEU A 70 -2.73 -9.45 -17.00
CA LEU A 70 -2.71 -10.90 -16.86
C LEU A 70 -1.29 -11.36 -16.47
N TYR A 71 -1.21 -12.49 -15.82
CA TYR A 71 0.02 -13.24 -15.59
C TYR A 71 -0.27 -14.72 -15.84
N ASN A 72 0.20 -15.25 -16.96
CA ASN A 72 -0.14 -16.60 -17.43
C ASN A 72 -1.66 -16.88 -17.45
N GLY A 73 -2.45 -15.91 -17.90
CA GLY A 73 -3.92 -16.03 -17.99
C GLY A 73 -4.69 -15.73 -16.70
N GLU A 74 -4.01 -15.52 -15.57
CA GLU A 74 -4.64 -15.11 -14.31
C GLU A 74 -4.75 -13.58 -14.23
N ASN A 75 -5.88 -13.07 -13.72
CA ASN A 75 -6.05 -11.64 -13.49
C ASN A 75 -5.14 -11.15 -12.36
N ILE A 76 -4.49 -10.00 -12.60
CA ILE A 76 -3.57 -9.40 -11.65
C ILE A 76 -3.74 -7.87 -11.61
N VAL A 77 -3.23 -7.25 -10.56
CA VAL A 77 -2.80 -5.86 -10.56
C VAL A 77 -1.27 -5.82 -10.49
N ALA A 78 -0.66 -5.06 -11.38
CA ALA A 78 0.75 -4.74 -11.37
C ALA A 78 0.92 -3.37 -10.72
N ILE A 79 1.74 -3.29 -9.69
CA ILE A 79 1.97 -2.10 -8.87
C ILE A 79 3.44 -1.73 -9.03
N LYS A 80 3.72 -0.57 -9.58
CA LYS A 80 5.10 -0.09 -9.70
C LYS A 80 5.67 0.21 -8.32
N ASP A 81 6.85 -0.33 -8.06
CA ASP A 81 7.56 -0.03 -6.82
C ASP A 81 8.04 1.42 -6.86
N PHE A 82 7.74 2.16 -5.82
CA PHE A 82 8.11 3.58 -5.69
C PHE A 82 9.41 3.79 -4.92
N LEU A 83 10.00 2.72 -4.35
CA LEU A 83 11.25 2.82 -3.59
C LEU A 83 12.45 2.96 -4.51
N GLY A 84 13.31 3.93 -4.24
CA GLY A 84 14.64 4.04 -4.81
C GLY A 84 15.58 2.91 -4.35
N GLU A 85 16.82 2.91 -4.86
CA GLU A 85 17.81 1.86 -4.54
C GLU A 85 18.22 1.88 -3.06
N ASP A 86 18.32 3.06 -2.44
CA ASP A 86 18.74 3.27 -1.06
C ASP A 86 17.59 3.62 -0.10
N GLU A 87 16.33 3.46 -0.55
CA GLU A 87 15.15 3.76 0.25
C GLU A 87 14.58 2.51 0.91
N VAL A 88 14.10 2.67 2.14
CA VAL A 88 13.45 1.61 2.92
C VAL A 88 12.05 2.05 3.29
N PHE A 89 11.06 1.23 2.93
CA PHE A 89 9.68 1.44 3.35
C PHE A 89 9.52 1.12 4.83
N VAL A 90 9.07 2.09 5.62
CA VAL A 90 8.72 1.89 7.03
C VAL A 90 7.21 2.05 7.17
N PRO A 91 6.47 0.98 7.47
CA PRO A 91 5.04 1.08 7.69
C PRO A 91 4.73 1.94 8.94
N PHE A 92 3.53 2.51 8.97
CA PHE A 92 3.12 3.48 10.00
C PHE A 92 3.27 2.94 11.44
N ASN A 93 2.94 1.68 11.68
CA ASN A 93 3.15 1.04 12.99
C ASN A 93 4.64 0.94 13.38
N GLY A 94 5.55 0.81 12.41
CA GLY A 94 6.99 0.85 12.66
C GLY A 94 7.53 2.25 13.00
N VAL A 95 6.78 3.29 12.65
CA VAL A 95 7.06 4.67 13.05
C VAL A 95 6.69 4.88 14.53
N GLY A 96 5.57 4.27 14.98
CA GLY A 96 5.07 4.38 16.35
C GLY A 96 5.80 3.51 17.38
N ASP A 97 6.48 2.44 16.98
CA ASP A 97 7.18 1.52 17.90
C ASP A 97 8.27 2.19 18.77
N SER A 98 8.70 3.40 18.42
CA SER A 98 9.66 4.17 19.22
C SER A 98 9.01 5.09 20.26
N SER A 99 7.70 5.36 20.15
CA SER A 99 6.99 6.31 21.02
C SER A 99 5.89 5.68 21.88
N LEU A 100 5.36 4.52 21.49
CA LEU A 100 4.26 3.85 22.18
C LEU A 100 4.72 2.53 22.83
N GLU A 101 5.54 2.63 23.89
CA GLU A 101 6.16 1.44 24.55
C GLU A 101 5.19 0.52 25.30
N GLN A 102 3.89 0.77 25.38
CA GLN A 102 3.08 0.10 26.41
C GLN A 102 1.93 -0.81 25.98
N ASP A 103 1.50 -0.89 24.72
CA ASP A 103 0.39 -1.82 24.41
C ASP A 103 0.50 -2.44 23.00
N LYS A 104 1.32 -3.48 22.89
CA LYS A 104 1.42 -4.31 21.66
C LYS A 104 0.11 -5.04 21.27
N GLU A 105 -0.95 -4.92 22.07
CA GLU A 105 -2.27 -5.51 21.83
C GLU A 105 -3.31 -4.56 21.26
N LYS A 106 -3.04 -3.24 21.20
CA LYS A 106 -3.97 -2.28 20.59
C LYS A 106 -3.72 -2.12 19.10
N TYR A 107 -4.44 -2.88 18.30
CA TYR A 107 -4.52 -2.70 16.84
C TYR A 107 -5.33 -1.48 16.40
N GLN A 108 -5.85 -0.68 17.32
CA GLN A 108 -6.66 0.50 17.05
C GLN A 108 -6.03 1.71 17.73
N TYR A 109 -5.51 2.62 16.93
CA TYR A 109 -5.03 3.92 17.39
C TYR A 109 -6.22 4.87 17.53
N SER A 110 -6.29 5.62 18.64
CA SER A 110 -7.20 6.76 18.72
C SER A 110 -6.67 7.91 17.87
N TYR A 111 -7.52 8.92 17.63
CA TYR A 111 -7.10 10.13 16.94
C TYR A 111 -5.92 10.80 17.68
N GLU A 112 -6.02 10.90 18.99
CA GLU A 112 -4.99 11.48 19.85
C GLU A 112 -3.67 10.73 19.72
N ASP A 113 -3.70 9.41 19.74
CA ASP A 113 -2.51 8.56 19.59
C ASP A 113 -1.82 8.83 18.24
N ILE A 114 -2.60 8.94 17.15
CA ILE A 114 -2.06 9.19 15.81
C ILE A 114 -1.41 10.57 15.74
N ILE A 115 -2.07 11.62 16.24
CA ILE A 115 -1.55 12.99 16.19
C ILE A 115 -0.31 13.14 17.07
N GLU A 116 -0.30 12.54 18.26
CA GLU A 116 0.86 12.53 19.16
C GLU A 116 2.04 11.83 18.48
N MET A 117 1.80 10.65 17.91
CA MET A 117 2.82 9.89 17.21
C MET A 117 3.42 10.66 16.00
N LEU A 118 2.59 11.35 15.23
CA LEU A 118 3.07 12.17 14.11
C LEU A 118 3.86 13.37 14.59
N LYS A 119 3.45 14.04 15.67
CA LYS A 119 4.14 15.21 16.23
C LYS A 119 5.47 14.87 16.90
N ASP A 120 5.53 13.74 17.59
CA ASP A 120 6.71 13.34 18.34
C ASP A 120 7.73 12.57 17.50
N ASN A 121 7.39 12.28 16.24
CA ASN A 121 8.27 11.50 15.38
C ASN A 121 9.44 12.31 14.86
N VAL A 122 10.63 12.01 15.36
CA VAL A 122 11.89 12.69 14.97
C VAL A 122 12.36 12.36 13.55
N LYS A 123 11.73 11.42 12.86
CA LYS A 123 12.08 11.01 11.48
C LYS A 123 11.22 11.72 10.43
N LEU A 124 10.09 12.30 10.82
CA LEU A 124 9.25 13.08 9.92
C LEU A 124 9.84 14.49 9.74
N THR A 125 10.03 14.89 8.50
CA THR A 125 10.61 16.20 8.17
C THR A 125 9.55 17.30 8.06
N ASP A 126 8.31 16.95 7.75
CA ASP A 126 7.17 17.88 7.66
C ASP A 126 5.94 17.26 8.33
N VAL A 127 5.76 17.56 9.61
CA VAL A 127 4.68 17.03 10.43
C VAL A 127 3.32 17.58 10.01
N GLU A 128 3.22 18.88 9.69
CA GLU A 128 1.95 19.50 9.30
C GLU A 128 1.43 18.91 7.99
N GLN A 129 2.28 18.83 6.97
CA GLN A 129 1.92 18.20 5.70
C GLN A 129 1.54 16.73 5.88
N THR A 130 2.21 16.00 6.75
CA THR A 130 1.89 14.59 7.02
C THR A 130 0.52 14.44 7.68
N ILE A 131 0.15 15.35 8.59
CA ILE A 131 -1.18 15.38 9.22
C ILE A 131 -2.26 15.69 8.17
N ASP A 132 -2.05 16.65 7.29
CA ASP A 132 -3.00 16.99 6.23
C ASP A 132 -3.20 15.81 5.27
N LEU A 133 -2.13 15.17 4.81
CA LEU A 133 -2.20 13.95 3.97
C LEU A 133 -2.89 12.78 4.69
N PHE A 134 -2.70 12.64 6.00
CA PHE A 134 -3.41 11.64 6.78
C PHE A 134 -4.92 11.87 6.75
N TRP A 135 -5.38 13.11 6.88
CA TRP A 135 -6.80 13.45 6.81
C TRP A 135 -7.38 13.26 5.42
N ASP A 136 -6.66 13.65 4.38
CA ASP A 136 -7.06 13.41 3.00
C ASP A 136 -7.23 11.91 2.74
N MET A 137 -6.26 11.10 3.16
CA MET A 137 -6.32 9.64 3.09
C MET A 137 -7.54 9.09 3.84
N PHE A 138 -7.78 9.55 5.07
CA PHE A 138 -8.91 9.09 5.89
C PHE A 138 -10.26 9.38 5.23
N VAL A 139 -10.44 10.59 4.69
CA VAL A 139 -11.68 10.98 4.00
C VAL A 139 -11.89 10.15 2.73
N ILE A 140 -10.82 9.93 1.95
CA ILE A 140 -10.91 9.13 0.72
C ILE A 140 -11.20 7.67 1.05
N ASP A 141 -10.53 7.09 2.05
CA ASP A 141 -10.79 5.73 2.50
C ASP A 141 -12.26 5.55 2.92
N ALA A 142 -12.84 6.52 3.63
CA ALA A 142 -14.26 6.52 3.97
C ALA A 142 -15.16 6.59 2.72
N LEU A 143 -14.80 7.42 1.73
CA LEU A 143 -15.54 7.58 0.48
C LEU A 143 -15.57 6.30 -0.36
N ILE A 144 -14.42 5.59 -0.45
CA ILE A 144 -14.29 4.37 -1.24
C ILE A 144 -14.62 3.10 -0.45
N ALA A 145 -15.08 3.24 0.80
CA ALA A 145 -15.37 2.15 1.73
C ALA A 145 -14.16 1.21 1.95
N ASN A 146 -12.96 1.78 2.06
CA ASN A 146 -11.76 1.04 2.43
C ASN A 146 -11.69 0.87 3.94
N PHE A 147 -12.26 -0.23 4.44
CA PHE A 147 -12.27 -0.57 5.88
C PHE A 147 -11.04 -1.39 6.32
N ASP A 148 -10.10 -1.64 5.42
CA ASP A 148 -8.91 -2.47 5.68
C ASP A 148 -7.64 -1.61 5.94
N ARG A 149 -7.81 -0.32 6.23
CA ARG A 149 -6.70 0.55 6.61
C ARG A 149 -6.25 0.25 8.02
N HIS A 150 -5.01 -0.18 8.17
CA HIS A 150 -4.37 -0.43 9.44
C HIS A 150 -2.89 -0.01 9.41
N GLY A 151 -2.23 0.05 10.57
CA GLY A 151 -0.89 0.62 10.71
C GLY A 151 0.23 -0.06 9.93
N SER A 152 -0.01 -1.23 9.34
CA SER A 152 0.96 -1.92 8.47
C SER A 152 0.67 -1.79 6.98
N ASN A 153 -0.32 -0.99 6.61
CA ASN A 153 -0.64 -0.68 5.21
C ASN A 153 0.10 0.56 4.74
#